data_ab2329e2d947abe2230d95321316d31a
#
_entry.id   ab2329e2d947abe2230d95321316d31a
#
_cell.length_a   1.000
_cell.length_b   1.000
_cell.length_c   1.000
_cell.angle_alpha   90.00
_cell.angle_beta   90.00
_cell.angle_gamma   90.00
#
_symmetry.space_group_name_H-M   'P 1'
#
loop_
_entity.id
_entity.type
_entity.pdbx_description
1 polymer ?
#
loop_
_entity_poly.entity_id
_entity_poly.type
_entity_poly.pdbx_seq_one_letter_code
_entity_poly.pdbx_strand_id
1 'polypeptide(L)'
;MKLLSLEDAWEVFLEAPTCRRFLTLRELVIGEADYVPAMSTLLELESLLRRNRYEQVQRRVEELLPAWALCPRLHYLAGCAAESLGDAEELELCRFLSQTCVEGILSTGDGSQRRPWLATYPTDASDCLAHMRLSIESQCLVESDSGLRDVVTVSGGGTFWFDVEQMVAVGAEIPQTADVAR
;
A
#
# COMPACT_ATOMS: atom_id res chain seq x y z
N MET A 1 13.01 26.55 10.83
CA MET A 1 12.32 25.79 9.76
C MET A 1 11.28 24.93 10.48
N LYS A 2 9.97 25.20 10.29
CA LYS A 2 8.92 24.38 10.92
C LYS A 2 9.01 23.00 10.28
N LEU A 3 9.17 21.96 11.08
CA LEU A 3 9.05 20.60 10.60
C LEU A 3 7.62 20.42 10.05
N LEU A 4 7.48 19.89 8.84
CA LEU A 4 6.19 19.59 8.24
C LEU A 4 5.54 18.47 9.07
N SER A 5 4.31 18.69 9.53
CA SER A 5 3.56 17.63 10.22
C SER A 5 3.09 16.58 9.20
N LEU A 6 2.71 15.40 9.67
CA LEU A 6 2.14 14.36 8.80
C LEU A 6 0.84 14.87 8.15
N GLU A 7 -0.01 15.56 8.92
CA GLU A 7 -1.27 16.13 8.44
C GLU A 7 -1.04 17.17 7.34
N ASP A 8 -0.15 18.16 7.58
CA ASP A 8 0.22 19.17 6.57
C ASP A 8 0.77 18.49 5.29
N ALA A 9 1.61 17.44 5.45
CA ALA A 9 2.18 16.71 4.31
C ALA A 9 1.15 15.93 3.53
N TRP A 10 0.15 15.36 4.21
CA TRP A 10 -0.97 14.65 3.62
C TRP A 10 -1.84 15.58 2.78
N GLU A 11 -2.26 16.71 3.35
CA GLU A 11 -3.02 17.74 2.62
C GLU A 11 -2.29 18.19 1.35
N VAL A 12 -1.00 18.54 1.50
CA VAL A 12 -0.17 18.96 0.36
C VAL A 12 -0.04 17.89 -0.71
N PHE A 13 0.04 16.61 -0.31
CA PHE A 13 0.08 15.50 -1.26
C PHE A 13 -1.24 15.35 -2.01
N LEU A 14 -2.39 15.42 -1.32
CA LEU A 14 -3.71 15.29 -1.94
C LEU A 14 -4.04 16.43 -2.91
N GLU A 15 -3.60 17.66 -2.59
CA GLU A 15 -3.80 18.81 -3.48
C GLU A 15 -3.12 18.64 -4.85
N ALA A 16 -1.92 18.05 -4.87
CA ALA A 16 -1.18 17.78 -6.09
C ALA A 16 -0.23 16.58 -5.91
N PRO A 17 -0.68 15.37 -6.20
CA PRO A 17 0.11 14.14 -6.05
C PRO A 17 1.32 14.17 -6.99
N THR A 18 2.50 14.34 -6.40
CA THR A 18 3.79 14.28 -7.11
C THR A 18 4.72 13.33 -6.39
N CYS A 19 5.67 12.73 -7.11
CA CYS A 19 6.69 11.85 -6.52
C CYS A 19 7.37 12.47 -5.29
N ARG A 20 7.79 13.74 -5.38
CA ARG A 20 8.44 14.44 -4.26
C ARG A 20 7.56 14.53 -3.02
N ARG A 21 6.28 14.88 -3.19
CA ARG A 21 5.33 15.01 -2.09
C ARG A 21 5.01 13.64 -1.50
N PHE A 22 4.86 12.62 -2.33
CA PHE A 22 4.70 11.24 -1.89
C PHE A 22 5.90 10.77 -1.05
N LEU A 23 7.13 11.00 -1.51
CA LEU A 23 8.33 10.61 -0.77
C LEU A 23 8.42 11.31 0.59
N THR A 24 8.12 12.61 0.66
CA THR A 24 8.09 13.35 1.93
C THR A 24 7.06 12.77 2.89
N LEU A 25 5.85 12.50 2.41
CA LEU A 25 4.78 11.91 3.22
C LEU A 25 5.14 10.48 3.66
N ARG A 26 5.71 9.69 2.76
CA ARG A 26 6.16 8.32 3.06
C ARG A 26 7.21 8.29 4.17
N GLU A 27 8.19 9.19 4.16
CA GLU A 27 9.19 9.32 5.24
C GLU A 27 8.54 9.61 6.58
N LEU A 28 7.52 10.48 6.62
CA LEU A 28 6.78 10.79 7.84
C LEU A 28 5.98 9.59 8.34
N VAL A 29 5.27 8.90 7.45
CA VAL A 29 4.48 7.69 7.78
C VAL A 29 5.38 6.59 8.34
N ILE A 30 6.52 6.31 7.72
CA ILE A 30 7.47 5.31 8.21
C ILE A 30 8.08 5.72 9.56
N GLY A 31 8.17 7.01 9.82
CA GLY A 31 8.66 7.57 11.09
C GLY A 31 7.65 7.51 12.24
N GLU A 32 6.37 7.17 11.99
CA GLU A 32 5.37 7.00 13.05
C GLU A 32 5.72 5.84 13.98
N ALA A 33 5.50 6.03 15.28
CA ALA A 33 5.81 5.02 16.30
C ALA A 33 5.01 3.72 16.12
N ASP A 34 3.81 3.83 15.54
CA ASP A 34 2.88 2.73 15.30
C ASP A 34 2.97 2.16 13.87
N TYR A 35 3.97 2.58 13.09
CA TYR A 35 4.20 2.01 11.77
C TYR A 35 4.71 0.58 11.88
N VAL A 36 3.77 -0.35 11.84
CA VAL A 36 4.02 -1.80 11.78
C VAL A 36 3.21 -2.37 10.61
N PRO A 37 3.78 -2.45 9.41
CA PRO A 37 3.07 -2.87 8.20
C PRO A 37 2.87 -4.40 8.14
N ALA A 38 2.10 -4.94 9.08
CA ALA A 38 1.85 -6.37 9.19
C ALA A 38 0.66 -6.80 8.34
N MET A 39 0.82 -7.85 7.54
CA MET A 39 -0.27 -8.45 6.76
C MET A 39 -1.48 -8.84 7.62
N SER A 40 -1.25 -9.27 8.87
CA SER A 40 -2.30 -9.64 9.81
C SER A 40 -3.32 -8.52 10.07
N THR A 41 -2.90 -7.24 10.01
CA THR A 41 -3.79 -6.09 10.16
C THR A 41 -4.83 -6.03 9.03
N LEU A 42 -4.41 -6.23 7.79
CA LEU A 42 -5.32 -6.25 6.64
C LEU A 42 -6.23 -7.48 6.67
N LEU A 43 -5.70 -8.64 7.05
CA LEU A 43 -6.49 -9.87 7.20
C LEU A 43 -7.56 -9.75 8.31
N GLU A 44 -7.28 -9.01 9.38
CA GLU A 44 -8.27 -8.66 10.41
C GLU A 44 -9.43 -7.88 9.79
N LEU A 45 -9.16 -6.79 9.05
CA LEU A 45 -10.17 -5.97 8.38
C LEU A 45 -10.99 -6.78 7.37
N GLU A 46 -10.34 -7.61 6.55
CA GLU A 46 -11.04 -8.52 5.64
C GLU A 46 -11.95 -9.52 6.38
N SER A 47 -11.51 -10.02 7.55
CA SER A 47 -12.32 -10.88 8.38
C SER A 47 -13.56 -10.18 8.94
N LEU A 48 -13.42 -8.91 9.34
CA LEU A 48 -14.55 -8.08 9.78
C LEU A 48 -15.55 -7.85 8.64
N LEU A 49 -15.08 -7.52 7.42
CA LEU A 49 -15.92 -7.38 6.24
C LEU A 49 -16.69 -8.66 5.92
N ARG A 50 -16.03 -9.82 5.90
CA ARG A 50 -16.67 -11.13 5.67
C ARG A 50 -17.75 -11.47 6.70
N ARG A 51 -17.63 -10.90 7.91
CA ARG A 51 -18.64 -11.05 8.99
C ARG A 51 -19.67 -9.95 9.02
N ASN A 52 -19.71 -9.07 8.01
CA ASN A 52 -20.60 -7.90 7.91
C ASN A 52 -20.49 -6.94 9.12
N ARG A 53 -19.25 -6.78 9.65
CA ARG A 53 -18.97 -5.89 10.79
C ARG A 53 -18.46 -4.53 10.31
N TYR A 54 -19.24 -3.87 9.48
CA TYR A 54 -18.81 -2.68 8.71
C TYR A 54 -18.42 -1.49 9.59
N GLU A 55 -19.18 -1.20 10.67
CA GLU A 55 -18.84 -0.11 11.60
C GLU A 55 -17.57 -0.44 12.42
N GLN A 56 -17.25 -1.72 12.58
CA GLN A 56 -16.00 -2.12 13.22
C GLN A 56 -14.81 -1.93 12.27
N VAL A 57 -15.00 -2.12 10.97
CA VAL A 57 -13.99 -1.81 9.95
C VAL A 57 -13.68 -0.32 9.97
N GLN A 58 -14.68 0.55 9.92
CA GLN A 58 -14.48 2.01 9.94
C GLN A 58 -13.68 2.44 11.18
N ARG A 59 -14.11 2.03 12.39
CA ARG A 59 -13.38 2.35 13.62
C ARG A 59 -11.95 1.84 13.61
N ARG A 60 -11.74 0.62 13.10
CA ARG A 60 -10.39 0.05 13.04
C ARG A 60 -9.50 0.80 12.04
N VAL A 61 -10.05 1.25 10.92
CA VAL A 61 -9.36 2.11 9.95
C VAL A 61 -8.95 3.44 10.58
N GLU A 62 -9.84 4.10 11.31
CA GLU A 62 -9.54 5.35 12.04
C GLU A 62 -8.39 5.17 13.05
N GLU A 63 -8.35 4.03 13.78
CA GLU A 63 -7.28 3.71 14.71
C GLU A 63 -5.93 3.46 14.02
N LEU A 64 -5.94 2.96 12.79
CA LEU A 64 -4.73 2.65 12.01
C LEU A 64 -4.13 3.89 11.34
N LEU A 65 -4.93 4.91 11.07
CA LEU A 65 -4.43 6.21 10.63
C LEU A 65 -3.71 6.88 11.82
N PRO A 66 -2.60 7.58 11.64
CA PRO A 66 -1.91 7.96 10.41
C PRO A 66 -0.90 6.93 9.88
N ALA A 67 -0.46 5.97 10.67
CA ALA A 67 0.61 5.01 10.30
C ALA A 67 0.29 4.16 9.05
N TRP A 68 -0.97 4.06 8.65
CA TRP A 68 -1.44 3.33 7.48
C TRP A 68 -2.04 4.23 6.38
N ALA A 69 -1.84 5.55 6.49
CA ALA A 69 -2.46 6.52 5.58
C ALA A 69 -2.13 6.29 4.09
N LEU A 70 -0.93 5.79 3.77
CA LEU A 70 -0.51 5.52 2.39
C LEU A 70 -0.84 4.11 1.90
N CYS A 71 -1.57 3.29 2.66
CA CYS A 71 -1.92 1.93 2.26
C CYS A 71 -3.15 1.90 1.32
N PRO A 72 -3.01 1.61 0.02
CA PRO A 72 -4.13 1.56 -0.90
C PRO A 72 -5.19 0.56 -0.47
N ARG A 73 -4.76 -0.60 0.07
CA ARG A 73 -5.64 -1.68 0.53
C ARG A 73 -6.47 -1.26 1.73
N LEU A 74 -5.92 -0.47 2.66
CA LEU A 74 -6.68 0.05 3.80
C LEU A 74 -7.89 0.86 3.32
N HIS A 75 -7.64 1.82 2.42
CA HIS A 75 -8.70 2.66 1.85
C HIS A 75 -9.71 1.84 1.03
N TYR A 76 -9.25 0.86 0.28
CA TYR A 76 -10.15 -0.05 -0.45
C TYR A 76 -11.10 -0.79 0.50
N LEU A 77 -10.57 -1.36 1.61
CA LEU A 77 -11.39 -2.08 2.60
C LEU A 77 -12.36 -1.13 3.33
N ALA A 78 -11.93 0.10 3.64
CA ALA A 78 -12.81 1.14 4.17
C ALA A 78 -13.95 1.47 3.20
N GLY A 79 -13.65 1.60 1.92
CA GLY A 79 -14.65 1.83 0.86
C GLY A 79 -15.66 0.68 0.75
N CYS A 80 -15.23 -0.58 0.88
CA CYS A 80 -16.15 -1.73 0.91
C CYS A 80 -17.12 -1.67 2.11
N ALA A 81 -16.64 -1.20 3.27
CA ALA A 81 -17.51 -1.00 4.43
C ALA A 81 -18.49 0.15 4.20
N ALA A 82 -18.04 1.29 3.69
CA ALA A 82 -18.85 2.45 3.35
C ALA A 82 -19.97 2.09 2.34
N GLU A 83 -19.62 1.35 1.27
CA GLU A 83 -20.60 0.85 0.28
C GLU A 83 -21.70 0.01 0.95
N SER A 84 -21.31 -0.90 1.86
CA SER A 84 -22.23 -1.78 2.56
C SER A 84 -23.12 -1.04 3.56
N LEU A 85 -22.67 0.10 4.10
CA LEU A 85 -23.41 0.98 4.99
C LEU A 85 -24.27 2.00 4.21
N GLY A 86 -24.11 2.10 2.89
CA GLY A 86 -24.82 3.05 2.05
C GLY A 86 -24.25 4.48 2.13
N ASP A 87 -23.03 4.65 2.64
CA ASP A 87 -22.34 5.93 2.70
C ASP A 87 -21.57 6.21 1.40
N ALA A 88 -22.26 6.88 0.48
CA ALA A 88 -21.73 7.16 -0.85
C ALA A 88 -20.59 8.20 -0.83
N GLU A 89 -20.61 9.14 0.11
CA GLU A 89 -19.59 10.17 0.24
C GLU A 89 -18.26 9.56 0.72
N GLU A 90 -18.32 8.75 1.78
CA GLU A 90 -17.15 8.03 2.29
C GLU A 90 -16.61 7.02 1.26
N LEU A 91 -17.48 6.34 0.50
CA LEU A 91 -17.06 5.44 -0.57
C LEU A 91 -16.23 6.17 -1.63
N GLU A 92 -16.70 7.33 -2.10
CA GLU A 92 -15.98 8.11 -3.12
C GLU A 92 -14.64 8.65 -2.58
N LEU A 93 -14.62 9.09 -1.32
CA LEU A 93 -13.38 9.50 -0.65
C LEU A 93 -12.38 8.32 -0.58
N CYS A 94 -12.81 7.16 -0.13
CA CYS A 94 -11.97 5.97 -0.02
C CYS A 94 -11.41 5.52 -1.39
N ARG A 95 -12.23 5.59 -2.45
CA ARG A 95 -11.78 5.30 -3.83
C ARG A 95 -10.71 6.27 -4.29
N PHE A 96 -10.93 7.55 -4.06
CA PHE A 96 -9.95 8.60 -4.39
C PHE A 96 -8.63 8.38 -3.65
N LEU A 97 -8.68 8.14 -2.33
CA LEU A 97 -7.48 7.92 -1.51
C LEU A 97 -6.71 6.67 -1.96
N SER A 98 -7.41 5.56 -2.18
CA SER A 98 -6.80 4.31 -2.66
C SER A 98 -6.07 4.51 -3.98
N GLN A 99 -6.71 5.17 -4.95
CA GLN A 99 -6.12 5.47 -6.26
C GLN A 99 -4.92 6.41 -6.13
N THR A 100 -5.03 7.48 -5.34
CA THR A 100 -3.96 8.47 -5.14
C THR A 100 -2.73 7.83 -4.50
N CYS A 101 -2.92 6.91 -3.55
CA CYS A 101 -1.82 6.15 -2.95
C CYS A 101 -1.11 5.27 -3.99
N VAL A 102 -1.84 4.54 -4.83
CA VAL A 102 -1.25 3.73 -5.93
C VAL A 102 -0.46 4.61 -6.89
N GLU A 103 -1.04 5.73 -7.34
CA GLU A 103 -0.36 6.68 -8.23
C GLU A 103 0.92 7.25 -7.58
N GLY A 104 0.88 7.50 -6.28
CA GLY A 104 2.05 7.88 -5.49
C GLY A 104 3.17 6.85 -5.55
N ILE A 105 2.86 5.57 -5.32
CA ILE A 105 3.83 4.47 -5.42
C ILE A 105 4.39 4.39 -6.83
N LEU A 106 3.54 4.39 -7.86
CA LEU A 106 3.95 4.29 -9.26
C LEU A 106 4.78 5.49 -9.73
N SER A 107 4.67 6.64 -9.09
CA SER A 107 5.49 7.83 -9.39
C SER A 107 6.96 7.69 -8.95
N THR A 108 7.29 6.73 -8.05
CA THR A 108 8.62 6.59 -7.46
C THR A 108 9.65 5.95 -8.40
N GLY A 109 9.20 5.23 -9.43
CA GLY A 109 10.03 4.52 -10.37
C GLY A 109 9.31 4.21 -11.67
N ASP A 110 9.80 3.21 -12.38
CA ASP A 110 9.17 2.63 -13.57
C ASP A 110 8.95 1.11 -13.44
N GLY A 111 9.16 0.57 -12.24
CA GLY A 111 9.01 -0.85 -11.94
C GLY A 111 10.11 -1.74 -12.52
N SER A 112 11.17 -1.16 -13.12
CA SER A 112 12.33 -1.92 -13.57
C SER A 112 13.27 -2.23 -12.41
N GLN A 113 14.18 -3.19 -12.62
CA GLN A 113 15.23 -3.50 -11.65
C GLN A 113 16.10 -2.27 -11.27
N ARG A 114 16.31 -1.34 -12.22
CA ARG A 114 17.13 -0.13 -12.00
C ARG A 114 16.37 0.97 -11.27
N ARG A 115 15.05 1.03 -11.45
CA ARG A 115 14.18 2.05 -10.88
C ARG A 115 12.92 1.38 -10.33
N PRO A 116 13.07 0.56 -9.27
CA PRO A 116 11.94 -0.14 -8.67
C PRO A 116 10.96 0.86 -8.06
N TRP A 117 9.71 0.46 -7.93
CA TRP A 117 8.73 1.20 -7.15
C TRP A 117 8.99 1.01 -5.65
N LEU A 118 8.77 2.04 -4.85
CA LEU A 118 8.99 1.99 -3.41
C LEU A 118 7.73 1.48 -2.70
N ALA A 119 7.77 0.27 -2.18
CA ALA A 119 6.69 -0.25 -1.35
C ALA A 119 6.78 0.25 0.09
N THR A 120 5.62 0.40 0.71
CA THR A 120 5.44 0.83 2.09
C THR A 120 4.64 -0.22 2.88
N TYR A 121 3.77 -0.97 2.20
CA TYR A 121 2.93 -2.02 2.81
C TYR A 121 2.99 -3.32 1.99
N PRO A 122 2.72 -4.48 2.63
CA PRO A 122 2.86 -5.80 2.00
C PRO A 122 1.99 -6.01 0.76
N THR A 123 0.90 -5.26 0.61
CA THR A 123 -0.02 -5.37 -0.52
C THR A 123 0.26 -4.40 -1.65
N ASP A 124 1.21 -3.48 -1.51
CA ASP A 124 1.46 -2.41 -2.49
C ASP A 124 1.74 -2.98 -3.89
N ALA A 125 2.52 -4.06 -3.99
CA ALA A 125 2.79 -4.70 -5.27
C ALA A 125 1.50 -5.21 -5.93
N SER A 126 0.67 -5.93 -5.17
CA SER A 126 -0.60 -6.46 -5.68
C SER A 126 -1.60 -5.37 -6.03
N ASP A 127 -1.65 -4.29 -5.25
CA ASP A 127 -2.56 -3.17 -5.48
C ASP A 127 -2.16 -2.34 -6.72
N CYS A 128 -0.85 -2.09 -6.89
CA CYS A 128 -0.32 -1.43 -8.10
C CYS A 128 -0.59 -2.26 -9.36
N LEU A 129 -0.33 -3.58 -9.32
CA LEU A 129 -0.54 -4.44 -10.48
C LEU A 129 -2.03 -4.60 -10.80
N ALA A 130 -2.90 -4.70 -9.79
CA ALA A 130 -4.35 -4.70 -9.99
C ALA A 130 -4.85 -3.40 -10.63
N HIS A 131 -4.34 -2.25 -10.21
CA HIS A 131 -4.64 -0.94 -10.83
C HIS A 131 -4.25 -0.93 -12.32
N MET A 132 -3.11 -1.53 -12.68
CA MET A 132 -2.68 -1.69 -14.08
C MET A 132 -3.40 -2.83 -14.83
N ARG A 133 -4.34 -3.52 -14.18
CA ARG A 133 -5.09 -4.68 -14.70
C ARG A 133 -4.18 -5.85 -15.09
N LEU A 134 -3.10 -6.04 -14.33
CA LEU A 134 -2.16 -7.14 -14.49
C LEU A 134 -2.42 -8.20 -13.42
N SER A 135 -2.35 -9.48 -13.83
CA SER A 135 -2.50 -10.62 -12.92
C SER A 135 -1.13 -11.17 -12.54
N ILE A 136 -0.90 -11.36 -11.26
CA ILE A 136 0.33 -11.93 -10.72
C ILE A 136 0.38 -13.42 -11.06
N GLU A 137 1.49 -13.87 -11.64
CA GLU A 137 1.80 -15.27 -11.90
C GLU A 137 2.73 -15.84 -10.82
N SER A 138 3.77 -15.07 -10.45
CA SER A 138 4.69 -15.42 -9.37
C SER A 138 5.22 -14.18 -8.66
N GLN A 139 5.63 -14.36 -7.40
CA GLN A 139 6.18 -13.30 -6.57
C GLN A 139 7.27 -13.90 -5.67
N CYS A 140 8.43 -13.29 -5.64
CA CYS A 140 9.55 -13.75 -4.82
C CYS A 140 10.39 -12.59 -4.30
N LEU A 141 10.94 -12.80 -3.10
CA LEU A 141 11.88 -11.87 -2.48
C LEU A 141 13.30 -12.16 -2.99
N VAL A 142 13.98 -11.13 -3.47
CA VAL A 142 15.34 -11.23 -4.01
C VAL A 142 16.26 -10.24 -3.29
N GLU A 143 17.33 -10.74 -2.72
CA GLU A 143 18.41 -9.92 -2.18
C GLU A 143 19.45 -9.65 -3.28
N SER A 144 19.88 -8.40 -3.42
CA SER A 144 20.86 -7.97 -4.40
C SER A 144 21.79 -6.91 -3.80
N ASP A 145 22.87 -6.56 -4.50
CA ASP A 145 23.79 -5.49 -4.09
C ASP A 145 23.08 -4.13 -3.93
N SER A 146 21.92 -3.95 -4.55
CA SER A 146 21.09 -2.73 -4.47
C SER A 146 20.01 -2.79 -3.40
N GLY A 147 20.00 -3.83 -2.53
CA GLY A 147 19.06 -4.04 -1.44
C GLY A 147 18.01 -5.13 -1.72
N LEU A 148 17.03 -5.20 -0.86
CA LEU A 148 15.97 -6.21 -0.88
C LEU A 148 14.83 -5.81 -1.82
N ARG A 149 14.45 -6.70 -2.72
CA ARG A 149 13.45 -6.47 -3.77
C ARG A 149 12.37 -7.54 -3.74
N ASP A 150 11.14 -7.11 -3.85
CA ASP A 150 10.03 -7.97 -4.21
C ASP A 150 9.87 -7.98 -5.73
N VAL A 151 10.03 -9.15 -6.32
CA VAL A 151 10.04 -9.35 -7.79
C VAL A 151 8.79 -10.09 -8.19
N VAL A 152 7.96 -9.44 -8.99
CA VAL A 152 6.66 -9.95 -9.37
C VAL A 152 6.62 -10.17 -10.88
N THR A 153 6.34 -11.41 -11.29
CA THR A 153 6.06 -11.76 -12.68
C THR A 153 4.57 -11.78 -12.93
N VAL A 154 4.14 -11.20 -14.05
CA VAL A 154 2.72 -11.12 -14.41
C VAL A 154 2.40 -12.05 -15.58
N SER A 155 1.16 -12.50 -15.64
CA SER A 155 0.64 -13.34 -16.72
C SER A 155 0.78 -12.61 -18.06
N GLY A 156 1.34 -13.30 -19.05
CA GLY A 156 1.65 -12.74 -20.36
C GLY A 156 3.08 -12.20 -20.51
N GLY A 157 3.91 -12.29 -19.45
CA GLY A 157 5.36 -12.08 -19.52
C GLY A 157 5.77 -10.64 -19.28
N GLY A 158 5.82 -10.22 -18.06
CA GLY A 158 6.44 -8.96 -17.59
C GLY A 158 6.94 -9.19 -16.18
N THR A 159 8.00 -8.48 -15.80
CA THR A 159 8.55 -8.55 -14.45
C THR A 159 8.66 -7.15 -13.89
N PHE A 160 8.13 -6.96 -12.69
CA PHE A 160 8.14 -5.70 -11.97
C PHE A 160 8.89 -5.84 -10.64
N TRP A 161 9.56 -4.77 -10.24
CA TRP A 161 10.43 -4.72 -9.09
C TRP A 161 9.93 -3.68 -8.10
N PHE A 162 9.82 -4.09 -6.85
CA PHE A 162 9.47 -3.21 -5.73
C PHE A 162 10.61 -3.19 -4.71
N ASP A 163 11.00 -2.01 -4.27
CA ASP A 163 11.92 -1.85 -3.15
C ASP A 163 11.13 -2.02 -1.86
N VAL A 164 11.49 -3.03 -1.09
CA VAL A 164 10.81 -3.43 0.15
C VAL A 164 11.72 -3.34 1.38
N GLU A 165 12.93 -2.81 1.23
CA GLU A 165 13.96 -2.85 2.27
C GLU A 165 13.51 -2.21 3.57
N GLN A 166 12.94 -0.99 3.52
CA GLN A 166 12.48 -0.29 4.72
C GLN A 166 11.33 -1.01 5.41
N MET A 167 10.40 -1.56 4.64
CA MET A 167 9.25 -2.28 5.16
C MET A 167 9.67 -3.58 5.86
N VAL A 168 10.57 -4.35 5.24
CA VAL A 168 11.08 -5.61 5.82
C VAL A 168 11.97 -5.34 7.03
N ALA A 169 12.72 -4.24 7.05
CA ALA A 169 13.55 -3.85 8.20
C ALA A 169 12.75 -3.64 9.49
N VAL A 170 11.46 -3.32 9.40
CA VAL A 170 10.54 -3.21 10.55
C VAL A 170 9.68 -4.47 10.75
N GLY A 171 10.03 -5.58 10.10
CA GLY A 171 9.43 -6.90 10.33
C GLY A 171 8.21 -7.22 9.47
N ALA A 172 7.95 -6.47 8.40
CA ALA A 172 6.89 -6.85 7.46
C ALA A 172 7.23 -8.13 6.71
N GLU A 173 6.23 -8.98 6.52
CA GLU A 173 6.31 -10.17 5.68
C GLU A 173 5.80 -9.86 4.27
N ILE A 174 6.57 -10.22 3.25
CA ILE A 174 6.16 -10.11 1.86
C ILE A 174 5.43 -11.39 1.44
N PRO A 175 4.24 -11.29 0.85
CA PRO A 175 3.56 -12.44 0.29
C PRO A 175 4.44 -13.14 -0.73
N GLN A 176 4.57 -14.45 -0.61
CA GLN A 176 5.28 -15.28 -1.59
C GLN A 176 4.28 -16.19 -2.26
N THR A 177 4.26 -16.25 -3.58
CA THR A 177 3.62 -17.37 -4.25
C THR A 177 4.55 -18.58 -4.09
N ALA A 178 4.07 -19.59 -3.37
CA ALA A 178 4.80 -20.86 -3.32
C ALA A 178 5.03 -21.32 -4.77
N ASP A 179 6.28 -21.61 -5.11
CA ASP A 179 6.60 -22.31 -6.34
C ASP A 179 5.73 -23.56 -6.37
N VAL A 180 4.80 -23.60 -7.31
CA VAL A 180 4.11 -24.85 -7.65
C VAL A 180 5.20 -25.70 -8.28
N ALA A 181 5.87 -26.49 -7.43
CA ALA A 181 6.88 -27.43 -7.85
C ALA A 181 6.28 -28.27 -8.99
N ARG A 182 6.91 -28.17 -10.15
CA ARG A 182 6.61 -28.97 -11.33
C ARG A 182 6.90 -30.45 -11.06
#